data_e4d3b8d1dc6c3623752499cabb0a0e9c
#
_entry.id   e4d3b8d1dc6c3623752499cabb0a0e9c
#
_cell.length_a   1.000
_cell.length_b   1.000
_cell.length_c   1.000
_cell.angle_alpha   90.00
_cell.angle_beta   90.00
_cell.angle_gamma   90.00
#
_symmetry.space_group_name_H-M   'P 1'
#
loop_
_entity.id
_entity.type
_entity.pdbx_description
1 polymer ?
#
loop_
_entity_poly.entity_id
_entity_poly.type
_entity_poly.pdbx_seq_one_letter_code
_entity_poly.pdbx_strand_id
1 'polypeptide(L)'
;MKILYLLCLGLGSSAFAQTITFNGCHNLFDDQDFIFNSSTTDAHGKKIYVTSPIDGNQDCSGLGTCEFKIQWNNTETRWEFLADSGNGDLEELFLIYYNSTGNNSASNPPSNSVGTWEENSLETEDACGGALTSSNSNMTGDVHTTTLAVNDLSKGKIQIFPNPVTDFINVSGIENAQNIIISNVAGQEVVRAEFKDQLNVSKLSKGIYFLRINDSKGQSYHLK
;
A
#
# COMPACT_ATOMS: atom_id res chain seq x y z
N MET A 1 -42.19 32.96 29.48
CA MET A 1 -41.62 31.62 29.42
C MET A 1 -41.12 31.43 27.99
N LYS A 2 -39.78 31.53 27.73
CA LYS A 2 -39.20 31.36 26.38
C LYS A 2 -38.68 29.92 26.29
N ILE A 3 -39.27 29.13 25.40
CA ILE A 3 -38.86 27.77 25.13
C ILE A 3 -37.75 27.82 24.07
N LEU A 4 -36.55 27.40 24.46
CA LEU A 4 -35.38 27.31 23.60
C LEU A 4 -35.38 25.91 22.98
N TYR A 5 -35.69 25.79 21.66
CA TYR A 5 -35.53 24.55 20.93
C TYR A 5 -34.06 24.31 20.57
N LEU A 6 -33.45 23.34 21.24
CA LEU A 6 -32.11 22.87 20.91
C LEU A 6 -32.21 21.92 19.71
N LEU A 7 -31.82 22.40 18.53
CA LEU A 7 -31.75 21.60 17.31
C LEU A 7 -30.47 20.76 17.35
N CYS A 8 -30.57 19.50 17.77
CA CYS A 8 -29.48 18.54 17.64
C CYS A 8 -29.29 18.17 16.16
N LEU A 9 -28.37 18.82 15.47
CA LEU A 9 -27.85 18.35 14.19
C LEU A 9 -27.03 17.09 14.44
N GLY A 10 -27.65 15.94 14.23
CA GLY A 10 -26.95 14.67 14.17
C GLY A 10 -26.03 14.67 12.95
N LEU A 11 -24.73 14.80 13.17
CA LEU A 11 -23.73 14.47 12.17
C LEU A 11 -23.78 12.97 11.94
N GLY A 12 -24.55 12.54 10.95
CA GLY A 12 -24.51 11.18 10.44
C GLY A 12 -23.13 10.94 9.83
N SER A 13 -22.22 10.30 10.55
CA SER A 13 -21.02 9.73 9.96
C SER A 13 -21.49 8.64 8.98
N SER A 14 -21.39 8.90 7.69
CA SER A 14 -21.53 7.89 6.65
C SER A 14 -20.38 6.89 6.86
N ALA A 15 -20.65 5.79 7.53
CA ALA A 15 -19.77 4.64 7.53
C ALA A 15 -19.81 4.08 6.10
N PHE A 16 -18.82 4.42 5.28
CA PHE A 16 -18.61 3.70 4.03
C PHE A 16 -18.27 2.25 4.41
N ALA A 17 -19.06 1.31 3.90
CA ALA A 17 -18.72 -0.09 4.01
C ALA A 17 -17.35 -0.31 3.41
N GLN A 18 -16.38 -0.77 4.21
CA GLN A 18 -15.03 -1.06 3.76
C GLN A 18 -15.07 -2.43 3.09
N THR A 19 -15.29 -2.43 1.80
CA THR A 19 -15.45 -3.65 1.00
C THR A 19 -14.36 -3.77 -0.05
N ILE A 20 -13.99 -5.02 -0.35
CA ILE A 20 -13.16 -5.36 -1.51
C ILE A 20 -14.05 -6.13 -2.47
N THR A 21 -13.99 -5.79 -3.76
CA THR A 21 -14.55 -6.60 -4.84
C THR A 21 -13.40 -7.31 -5.55
N PHE A 22 -13.50 -8.62 -5.66
CA PHE A 22 -12.53 -9.47 -6.34
C PHE A 22 -13.20 -10.30 -7.43
N ASN A 23 -12.54 -10.40 -8.59
CA ASN A 23 -12.87 -11.32 -9.66
C ASN A 23 -11.55 -11.85 -10.23
N GLY A 24 -11.40 -13.16 -10.31
CA GLY A 24 -10.17 -13.81 -10.77
C GLY A 24 -10.13 -15.29 -10.41
N CYS A 25 -9.11 -15.99 -10.88
CA CYS A 25 -8.99 -17.44 -10.76
C CYS A 25 -10.20 -18.18 -11.37
N HIS A 26 -10.57 -17.81 -12.58
CA HIS A 26 -11.85 -18.20 -13.21
C HIS A 26 -12.03 -19.70 -13.40
N ASN A 27 -10.95 -20.48 -13.43
CA ASN A 27 -11.04 -21.93 -13.55
C ASN A 27 -11.47 -22.63 -12.25
N LEU A 28 -11.25 -21.98 -11.10
CA LEU A 28 -11.70 -22.51 -9.79
C LEU A 28 -12.96 -21.82 -9.29
N PHE A 29 -13.13 -20.52 -9.58
CA PHE A 29 -14.16 -19.69 -8.96
C PHE A 29 -15.14 -19.10 -9.97
N ASP A 30 -15.09 -19.55 -11.22
CA ASP A 30 -15.86 -19.00 -12.33
C ASP A 30 -15.59 -17.49 -12.59
N ASP A 31 -16.24 -16.92 -13.58
CA ASP A 31 -16.18 -15.49 -13.88
C ASP A 31 -17.29 -14.76 -13.10
N GLN A 32 -17.04 -14.52 -11.81
CA GLN A 32 -17.99 -13.87 -10.93
C GLN A 32 -17.28 -12.92 -9.94
N ASP A 33 -18.05 -11.92 -9.47
CA ASP A 33 -17.54 -10.97 -8.47
C ASP A 33 -17.80 -11.48 -7.06
N PHE A 34 -16.76 -11.45 -6.21
CA PHE A 34 -16.83 -11.74 -4.80
C PHE A 34 -16.70 -10.45 -3.99
N ILE A 35 -17.60 -10.23 -3.04
CA ILE A 35 -17.59 -9.07 -2.17
C ILE A 35 -17.09 -9.47 -0.78
N PHE A 36 -15.97 -8.92 -0.39
CA PHE A 36 -15.41 -9.06 0.95
C PHE A 36 -15.81 -7.86 1.79
N ASN A 37 -16.23 -8.12 3.01
CA ASN A 37 -16.49 -7.09 4.00
C ASN A 37 -15.38 -7.08 5.06
N SER A 38 -14.95 -5.89 5.48
CA SER A 38 -14.04 -5.77 6.62
C SER A 38 -14.73 -6.30 7.88
N SER A 39 -14.20 -7.38 8.44
CA SER A 39 -14.76 -8.04 9.63
C SER A 39 -14.16 -7.47 10.91
N THR A 40 -12.84 -7.45 11.01
CA THR A 40 -12.09 -7.01 12.18
C THR A 40 -10.73 -6.43 11.78
N THR A 41 -9.98 -6.00 12.78
CA THR A 41 -8.57 -5.61 12.63
C THR A 41 -7.73 -6.49 13.57
N ASP A 42 -6.64 -7.03 13.09
CA ASP A 42 -5.75 -7.88 13.88
C ASP A 42 -4.90 -7.08 14.90
N ALA A 43 -4.11 -7.79 15.70
CA ALA A 43 -3.23 -7.18 16.71
C ALA A 43 -2.11 -6.28 16.11
N HIS A 44 -1.86 -6.38 14.81
CA HIS A 44 -0.86 -5.59 14.08
C HIS A 44 -1.46 -4.40 13.34
N GLY A 45 -2.76 -4.13 13.52
CA GLY A 45 -3.48 -3.05 12.86
C GLY A 45 -3.84 -3.35 11.39
N LYS A 46 -3.81 -4.62 10.99
CA LYS A 46 -4.19 -5.07 9.65
C LYS A 46 -5.66 -5.47 9.62
N LYS A 47 -6.39 -5.00 8.62
CA LYS A 47 -7.80 -5.38 8.45
C LYS A 47 -7.93 -6.80 7.93
N ILE A 48 -8.95 -7.48 8.41
CA ILE A 48 -9.34 -8.81 7.94
C ILE A 48 -10.64 -8.67 7.16
N TYR A 49 -10.69 -9.29 5.98
CA TYR A 49 -11.85 -9.26 5.11
C TYR A 49 -12.36 -10.68 4.89
N VAL A 50 -13.67 -10.83 4.90
CA VAL A 50 -14.34 -12.09 4.62
C VAL A 50 -15.46 -11.88 3.62
N THR A 51 -15.70 -12.84 2.74
CA THR A 51 -16.89 -12.83 1.90
C THR A 51 -18.12 -12.94 2.78
N SER A 52 -19.18 -12.23 2.41
CA SER A 52 -20.49 -12.55 2.95
C SER A 52 -20.95 -13.85 2.32
N PRO A 53 -21.54 -14.77 3.08
CA PRO A 53 -22.26 -15.88 2.49
C PRO A 53 -23.27 -15.29 1.51
N ILE A 54 -23.09 -15.57 0.22
CA ILE A 54 -24.03 -15.09 -0.77
C ILE A 54 -25.10 -16.16 -0.87
N ASP A 55 -26.30 -15.80 -0.46
CA ASP A 55 -27.46 -16.63 -0.67
C ASP A 55 -27.65 -16.88 -2.18
N GLY A 56 -27.24 -18.04 -2.64
CA GLY A 56 -27.52 -18.58 -3.97
C GLY A 56 -26.33 -18.50 -4.96
N ASN A 57 -25.92 -19.66 -5.46
CA ASN A 57 -25.18 -19.91 -6.69
C ASN A 57 -23.78 -19.31 -6.91
N GLN A 58 -23.05 -18.89 -5.91
CA GLN A 58 -21.61 -18.72 -6.07
C GLN A 58 -20.92 -20.05 -5.82
N ASP A 59 -21.05 -20.93 -6.80
CA ASP A 59 -20.44 -22.25 -6.78
C ASP A 59 -18.92 -22.15 -6.97
N CYS A 60 -18.18 -22.75 -6.08
CA CYS A 60 -16.76 -22.97 -6.22
C CYS A 60 -16.49 -24.30 -6.93
N SER A 61 -16.80 -24.37 -8.22
CA SER A 61 -16.56 -25.56 -9.07
C SER A 61 -17.08 -26.87 -8.47
N GLY A 62 -18.25 -26.85 -7.81
CA GLY A 62 -18.88 -28.00 -7.17
C GLY A 62 -18.40 -28.28 -5.74
N LEU A 63 -17.60 -27.41 -5.15
CA LEU A 63 -17.14 -27.49 -3.75
C LEU A 63 -18.09 -26.82 -2.75
N GLY A 64 -19.22 -26.30 -3.22
CA GLY A 64 -20.17 -25.55 -2.41
C GLY A 64 -20.06 -24.05 -2.62
N THR A 65 -20.46 -23.25 -1.63
CA THR A 65 -20.40 -21.79 -1.68
C THR A 65 -18.95 -21.31 -1.52
N CYS A 66 -18.51 -20.39 -2.39
CA CYS A 66 -17.18 -19.78 -2.25
C CYS A 66 -17.11 -18.93 -1.00
N GLU A 67 -16.28 -19.31 -0.07
CA GLU A 67 -15.99 -18.58 1.16
C GLU A 67 -14.52 -18.22 1.22
N PHE A 68 -14.25 -16.91 1.25
CA PHE A 68 -12.87 -16.42 1.18
C PHE A 68 -12.55 -15.47 2.32
N LYS A 69 -11.27 -15.44 2.65
CA LYS A 69 -10.70 -14.55 3.65
C LYS A 69 -9.42 -13.91 3.14
N ILE A 70 -9.29 -12.60 3.34
CA ILE A 70 -8.03 -11.89 3.11
C ILE A 70 -7.52 -11.41 4.47
N GLN A 71 -6.28 -11.78 4.81
CA GLN A 71 -5.65 -11.44 6.07
C GLN A 71 -4.14 -11.22 5.93
N TRP A 72 -3.55 -10.59 6.93
CA TRP A 72 -2.11 -10.50 7.09
C TRP A 72 -1.56 -11.69 7.88
N ASN A 73 -0.52 -12.34 7.36
CA ASN A 73 0.25 -13.33 8.10
C ASN A 73 1.53 -12.66 8.61
N ASN A 74 1.61 -12.44 9.92
CA ASN A 74 2.75 -11.75 10.52
C ASN A 74 4.02 -12.63 10.57
N THR A 75 3.87 -13.93 10.62
CA THR A 75 5.00 -14.88 10.63
C THR A 75 5.68 -14.90 9.26
N GLU A 76 4.90 -15.00 8.21
CA GLU A 76 5.37 -15.03 6.82
C GLU A 76 5.57 -13.62 6.24
N THR A 77 5.16 -12.57 6.97
CA THR A 77 5.24 -11.15 6.57
C THR A 77 4.63 -10.87 5.20
N ARG A 78 3.42 -11.40 4.97
CA ARG A 78 2.70 -11.29 3.70
C ARG A 78 1.20 -11.19 3.88
N TRP A 79 0.50 -10.67 2.87
CA TRP A 79 -0.94 -10.80 2.74
C TRP A 79 -1.30 -12.15 2.16
N GLU A 80 -2.39 -12.74 2.64
CA GLU A 80 -2.88 -14.05 2.21
C GLU A 80 -4.34 -13.95 1.79
N PHE A 81 -4.65 -14.58 0.67
CA PHE A 81 -5.99 -14.83 0.19
C PHE A 81 -6.26 -16.34 0.38
N LEU A 82 -7.24 -16.63 1.20
CA LEU A 82 -7.56 -17.97 1.68
C LEU A 82 -8.95 -18.33 1.21
N ALA A 83 -9.18 -19.60 0.88
CA ALA A 83 -10.49 -20.19 0.64
C ALA A 83 -10.84 -21.17 1.75
N ASP A 84 -12.10 -21.26 2.07
CA ASP A 84 -12.67 -22.27 2.98
C ASP A 84 -13.40 -23.35 2.20
N SER A 85 -13.72 -24.45 2.88
CA SER A 85 -14.42 -25.60 2.31
C SER A 85 -15.90 -25.34 1.98
N GLY A 86 -16.42 -24.14 2.22
CA GLY A 86 -17.78 -23.74 1.92
C GLY A 86 -18.83 -24.18 2.94
N ASN A 87 -18.42 -24.41 4.17
CA ASN A 87 -19.29 -24.81 5.28
C ASN A 87 -19.73 -23.66 6.20
N GLY A 88 -19.22 -22.41 5.97
CA GLY A 88 -19.62 -21.19 6.67
C GLY A 88 -18.83 -20.89 7.94
N ASP A 89 -17.78 -21.64 8.27
CA ASP A 89 -17.05 -21.46 9.54
C ASP A 89 -15.69 -20.77 9.40
N LEU A 90 -15.09 -20.74 8.20
CA LEU A 90 -13.77 -20.17 7.93
C LEU A 90 -12.64 -20.78 8.80
N GLU A 91 -12.76 -22.04 9.19
CA GLU A 91 -11.80 -22.74 10.06
C GLU A 91 -10.79 -23.58 9.27
N GLU A 92 -11.21 -24.23 8.18
CA GLU A 92 -10.34 -25.08 7.33
C GLU A 92 -9.86 -24.32 6.11
N LEU A 93 -8.96 -23.35 6.31
CA LEU A 93 -8.52 -22.42 5.29
C LEU A 93 -7.38 -22.95 4.44
N PHE A 94 -7.53 -22.87 3.12
CA PHE A 94 -6.55 -23.19 2.11
C PHE A 94 -5.95 -21.91 1.51
N LEU A 95 -4.63 -21.83 1.41
CA LEU A 95 -3.95 -20.67 0.85
C LEU A 95 -4.04 -20.71 -0.68
N ILE A 96 -4.74 -19.75 -1.27
CA ILE A 96 -4.88 -19.63 -2.75
C ILE A 96 -3.83 -18.69 -3.33
N TYR A 97 -3.72 -17.47 -2.75
CA TYR A 97 -2.73 -16.48 -3.17
C TYR A 97 -2.05 -15.84 -1.96
N TYR A 98 -0.84 -15.36 -2.19
CA TYR A 98 -0.13 -14.53 -1.21
C TYR A 98 0.61 -13.37 -1.88
N ASN A 99 0.78 -12.27 -1.16
CA ASN A 99 1.52 -11.09 -1.60
C ASN A 99 2.51 -10.64 -0.53
N SER A 100 3.81 -10.88 -0.79
CA SER A 100 4.92 -10.49 0.08
C SER A 100 5.65 -9.25 -0.41
N THR A 101 5.34 -8.77 -1.64
CA THR A 101 6.08 -7.70 -2.34
C THR A 101 5.33 -6.38 -2.37
N GLY A 102 4.09 -6.33 -1.91
CA GLY A 102 3.31 -5.11 -1.72
C GLY A 102 3.75 -4.28 -0.51
N ASN A 103 3.00 -3.21 -0.20
CA ASN A 103 3.28 -2.37 0.95
C ASN A 103 2.86 -3.03 2.26
N ASN A 104 3.82 -3.60 2.98
CA ASN A 104 3.59 -4.29 4.26
C ASN A 104 3.22 -3.35 5.41
N SER A 105 3.36 -2.04 5.27
CA SER A 105 2.95 -1.07 6.31
C SER A 105 1.48 -0.67 6.21
N ALA A 106 0.82 -0.88 5.07
CA ALA A 106 -0.60 -0.56 4.91
C ALA A 106 -1.49 -1.42 5.80
N SER A 107 -2.60 -0.85 6.28
CA SER A 107 -3.59 -1.56 7.09
C SER A 107 -4.53 -2.44 6.27
N ASN A 108 -4.65 -2.18 4.98
CA ASN A 108 -5.47 -2.91 4.01
C ASN A 108 -4.58 -3.63 2.97
N PRO A 109 -5.07 -4.68 2.32
CA PRO A 109 -4.27 -5.47 1.38
C PRO A 109 -3.93 -4.67 0.12
N PRO A 110 -2.85 -5.08 -0.60
CA PRO A 110 -2.54 -4.51 -1.92
C PRO A 110 -3.61 -4.90 -2.95
N SER A 111 -3.86 -4.00 -3.91
CA SER A 111 -4.60 -4.37 -5.13
C SER A 111 -3.80 -5.36 -5.98
N ASN A 112 -4.42 -5.93 -7.02
CA ASN A 112 -3.74 -6.80 -7.99
C ASN A 112 -2.70 -6.09 -8.87
N SER A 113 -2.53 -4.77 -8.71
CA SER A 113 -1.50 -3.96 -9.39
C SER A 113 -0.34 -3.54 -8.49
N VAL A 114 -0.35 -3.94 -7.21
CA VAL A 114 0.66 -3.55 -6.21
C VAL A 114 1.35 -4.78 -5.64
N GLY A 115 2.65 -4.89 -5.88
CA GLY A 115 3.39 -6.12 -5.64
C GLY A 115 2.88 -7.24 -6.55
N THR A 116 3.10 -8.48 -6.13
CA THR A 116 2.65 -9.66 -6.86
C THR A 116 1.83 -10.55 -5.92
N TRP A 117 0.60 -10.84 -6.30
CA TRP A 117 -0.19 -11.90 -5.71
C TRP A 117 0.18 -13.22 -6.42
N GLU A 118 1.02 -13.99 -5.77
CA GLU A 118 1.51 -15.27 -6.29
C GLU A 118 0.51 -16.37 -5.99
N GLU A 119 0.22 -17.22 -6.98
CA GLU A 119 -0.61 -18.40 -6.82
C GLU A 119 0.13 -19.45 -5.97
N ASN A 120 -0.58 -20.08 -5.05
CA ASN A 120 -0.08 -21.25 -4.34
C ASN A 120 -0.40 -22.52 -5.10
N SER A 121 0.43 -22.85 -6.09
CA SER A 121 0.24 -24.01 -6.98
C SER A 121 0.17 -25.37 -6.24
N LEU A 122 0.61 -25.44 -4.99
CA LEU A 122 0.50 -26.67 -4.19
C LEU A 122 -0.95 -26.98 -3.81
N GLU A 123 -1.78 -25.95 -3.62
CA GLU A 123 -3.20 -26.09 -3.26
C GLU A 123 -4.11 -26.00 -4.49
N THR A 124 -3.75 -25.14 -5.46
CA THR A 124 -4.60 -24.86 -6.62
C THR A 124 -4.30 -25.78 -7.81
N GLU A 125 -3.19 -26.54 -7.79
CA GLU A 125 -2.70 -27.34 -8.91
C GLU A 125 -2.55 -26.52 -10.20
N ASP A 126 -2.13 -25.23 -10.08
CA ASP A 126 -2.02 -24.24 -11.16
C ASP A 126 -3.36 -23.89 -11.85
N ALA A 127 -4.49 -24.22 -11.24
CA ALA A 127 -5.80 -24.00 -11.84
C ALA A 127 -6.15 -22.50 -11.98
N CYS A 128 -5.57 -21.62 -11.16
CA CYS A 128 -5.79 -20.18 -11.30
C CYS A 128 -4.99 -19.53 -12.44
N GLY A 129 -4.03 -20.25 -13.03
CA GLY A 129 -3.25 -19.77 -14.17
C GLY A 129 -2.16 -18.78 -13.81
N GLY A 130 -1.60 -18.86 -12.62
CA GLY A 130 -0.47 -18.07 -12.13
C GLY A 130 -0.87 -16.82 -11.37
N ALA A 131 0.08 -15.90 -11.24
CA ALA A 131 -0.09 -14.67 -10.45
C ALA A 131 -1.24 -13.79 -10.94
N LEU A 132 -1.90 -13.07 -10.00
CA LEU A 132 -2.91 -12.08 -10.35
C LEU A 132 -2.29 -10.90 -11.09
N THR A 133 -2.92 -10.53 -12.18
CA THR A 133 -2.55 -9.39 -13.03
C THR A 133 -3.80 -8.61 -13.42
N SER A 134 -3.64 -7.41 -13.96
CA SER A 134 -4.77 -6.62 -14.50
C SER A 134 -5.44 -7.25 -15.72
N SER A 135 -4.85 -8.30 -16.31
CA SER A 135 -5.42 -9.00 -17.47
C SER A 135 -6.24 -10.25 -17.10
N ASN A 136 -6.03 -10.82 -15.91
CA ASN A 136 -6.70 -12.04 -15.46
C ASN A 136 -7.51 -11.87 -14.17
N SER A 137 -7.51 -10.67 -13.61
CA SER A 137 -8.22 -10.40 -12.36
C SER A 137 -8.57 -8.93 -12.19
N ASN A 138 -9.53 -8.67 -11.32
CA ASN A 138 -9.88 -7.35 -10.82
C ASN A 138 -9.94 -7.40 -9.29
N MET A 139 -9.30 -6.44 -8.61
CA MET A 139 -9.36 -6.29 -7.16
C MET A 139 -9.44 -4.81 -6.80
N THR A 140 -10.61 -4.36 -6.37
CA THR A 140 -10.92 -2.95 -6.14
C THR A 140 -11.60 -2.72 -4.79
N GLY A 141 -11.79 -1.46 -4.42
CA GLY A 141 -12.41 -1.06 -3.15
C GLY A 141 -11.38 -0.72 -2.07
N ASP A 142 -11.51 -1.28 -0.87
CA ASP A 142 -10.64 -1.00 0.28
C ASP A 142 -9.28 -1.73 0.19
N VAL A 143 -8.60 -1.50 -0.92
CA VAL A 143 -7.23 -1.99 -1.20
C VAL A 143 -6.29 -0.81 -1.37
N HIS A 144 -5.01 -0.95 -1.05
CA HIS A 144 -4.07 0.09 -1.39
C HIS A 144 -3.58 -0.06 -2.84
N THR A 145 -3.61 1.05 -3.57
CA THR A 145 -3.29 1.11 -5.00
C THR A 145 -1.93 1.76 -5.27
N THR A 146 -1.29 2.25 -4.24
CA THR A 146 0.05 2.81 -4.32
C THR A 146 1.03 1.90 -3.61
N THR A 147 2.08 1.51 -4.29
CA THR A 147 3.31 1.25 -3.58
C THR A 147 3.67 2.57 -2.90
N LEU A 148 3.63 2.64 -1.56
CA LEU A 148 4.51 3.57 -0.88
C LEU A 148 5.94 3.05 -1.13
N ALA A 149 6.34 3.08 -2.38
CA ALA A 149 7.72 3.22 -2.68
C ALA A 149 8.07 4.61 -2.12
N VAL A 150 8.51 4.69 -0.89
CA VAL A 150 9.81 5.30 -0.72
C VAL A 150 10.63 4.53 -1.74
N ASN A 151 10.76 5.09 -2.95
CA ASN A 151 11.83 4.70 -3.81
C ASN A 151 13.03 4.71 -2.87
N ASP A 152 13.49 3.56 -2.47
CA ASP A 152 14.84 3.35 -2.00
C ASP A 152 15.69 3.60 -3.24
N LEU A 153 15.63 4.86 -3.69
CA LEU A 153 16.50 5.45 -4.68
C LEU A 153 17.86 5.24 -4.11
N SER A 154 18.36 4.03 -4.44
CA SER A 154 19.75 3.67 -4.30
C SER A 154 20.42 4.49 -3.19
N LYS A 155 20.12 4.20 -1.92
CA LYS A 155 20.80 4.80 -0.74
C LYS A 155 22.32 4.73 -0.84
N GLY A 156 22.84 4.08 -1.89
CA GLY A 156 24.25 4.02 -2.21
C GLY A 156 24.76 5.01 -3.27
N LYS A 157 23.89 5.73 -3.99
CA LYS A 157 24.36 6.60 -5.09
C LYS A 157 24.47 8.07 -4.73
N ILE A 158 23.50 8.66 -3.98
CA ILE A 158 23.57 10.09 -3.66
C ILE A 158 24.30 10.27 -2.34
N GLN A 159 25.38 11.02 -2.39
CA GLN A 159 26.20 11.33 -1.22
C GLN A 159 26.28 12.83 -1.01
N ILE A 160 26.16 13.24 0.27
CA ILE A 160 26.40 14.62 0.72
C ILE A 160 27.62 14.61 1.64
N PHE A 161 28.61 15.40 1.29
CA PHE A 161 29.82 15.50 2.11
C PHE A 161 30.46 16.88 2.04
N PRO A 162 31.15 17.30 3.11
CA PRO A 162 31.19 16.68 4.42
C PRO A 162 29.84 16.82 5.17
N ASN A 163 29.57 15.90 6.06
CA ASN A 163 28.48 16.01 7.01
C ASN A 163 29.00 15.60 8.41
N PRO A 164 29.15 16.54 9.38
CA PRO A 164 28.73 17.95 9.34
C PRO A 164 29.52 18.84 8.37
N VAL A 165 28.87 19.93 7.92
CA VAL A 165 29.40 20.91 6.99
C VAL A 165 29.67 22.26 7.67
N THR A 166 30.68 23.01 7.19
CA THR A 166 30.93 24.40 7.58
C THR A 166 30.57 25.38 6.47
N ASP A 167 31.21 25.29 5.32
CA ASP A 167 31.10 26.30 4.28
C ASP A 167 30.49 25.77 2.97
N PHE A 168 30.88 24.57 2.56
CA PHE A 168 30.43 23.98 1.30
C PHE A 168 30.01 22.55 1.47
N ILE A 169 28.84 22.22 0.93
CA ILE A 169 28.43 20.84 0.72
C ILE A 169 28.70 20.41 -0.72
N ASN A 170 29.15 19.18 -0.88
CA ASN A 170 29.24 18.52 -2.17
C ASN A 170 28.13 17.47 -2.24
N VAL A 171 27.53 17.36 -3.42
CA VAL A 171 26.51 16.36 -3.73
C VAL A 171 27.00 15.54 -4.89
N SER A 172 26.99 14.22 -4.77
CA SER A 172 27.39 13.31 -5.84
C SER A 172 26.38 12.18 -6.02
N GLY A 173 26.46 11.48 -7.15
CA GLY A 173 25.63 10.32 -7.44
C GLY A 173 24.22 10.64 -7.97
N ILE A 174 23.98 11.87 -8.44
CA ILE A 174 22.73 12.27 -9.08
C ILE A 174 23.00 12.76 -10.50
N GLU A 175 22.22 12.25 -11.44
CA GLU A 175 22.27 12.67 -12.84
C GLU A 175 21.06 13.55 -13.17
N ASN A 176 21.25 14.53 -14.06
CA ASN A 176 20.18 15.43 -14.54
C ASN A 176 19.46 16.25 -13.45
N ALA A 177 20.12 16.51 -12.32
CA ALA A 177 19.60 17.40 -11.31
C ALA A 177 19.44 18.83 -11.83
N GLN A 178 18.33 19.49 -11.52
CA GLN A 178 18.03 20.85 -11.97
C GLN A 178 18.17 21.87 -10.84
N ASN A 179 17.62 21.58 -9.69
CA ASN A 179 17.64 22.52 -8.58
C ASN A 179 17.79 21.84 -7.24
N ILE A 180 18.33 22.59 -6.28
CA ILE A 180 18.50 22.19 -4.90
C ILE A 180 17.77 23.18 -3.99
N ILE A 181 17.04 22.65 -3.02
CA ILE A 181 16.29 23.40 -2.03
C ILE A 181 16.74 22.93 -0.64
N ILE A 182 17.09 23.87 0.23
CA ILE A 182 17.41 23.60 1.63
C ILE A 182 16.30 24.16 2.50
N SER A 183 15.77 23.34 3.40
CA SER A 183 14.76 23.74 4.40
C SER A 183 15.26 23.50 5.81
N ASN A 184 14.86 24.35 6.73
CA ASN A 184 15.09 24.15 8.17
C ASN A 184 14.14 23.09 8.76
N VAL A 185 14.29 22.80 10.06
CA VAL A 185 13.45 21.82 10.78
C VAL A 185 11.96 22.21 10.84
N ALA A 186 11.63 23.47 10.64
CA ALA A 186 10.25 23.94 10.55
C ALA A 186 9.66 23.82 9.14
N GLY A 187 10.42 23.26 8.17
CA GLY A 187 10.01 23.13 6.78
C GLY A 187 10.12 24.43 5.96
N GLN A 188 10.66 25.50 6.53
CA GLN A 188 10.83 26.76 5.82
C GLN A 188 12.03 26.64 4.87
N GLU A 189 11.83 27.04 3.62
CA GLU A 189 12.90 27.12 2.62
C GLU A 189 13.87 28.25 2.96
N VAL A 190 15.16 27.94 3.09
CA VAL A 190 16.22 28.88 3.42
C VAL A 190 17.20 29.11 2.27
N VAL A 191 17.28 28.15 1.36
CA VAL A 191 18.08 28.25 0.12
C VAL A 191 17.31 27.60 -1.02
N ARG A 192 17.29 28.28 -2.18
CA ARG A 192 16.92 27.70 -3.47
C ARG A 192 17.95 28.11 -4.51
N ALA A 193 18.52 27.15 -5.20
CA ALA A 193 19.53 27.40 -6.22
C ALA A 193 19.43 26.39 -7.38
N GLU A 194 19.97 26.73 -8.53
CA GLU A 194 20.26 25.74 -9.56
C GLU A 194 21.23 24.70 -9.00
N PHE A 195 21.05 23.46 -9.41
CA PHE A 195 21.90 22.38 -8.92
C PHE A 195 23.35 22.59 -9.40
N LYS A 196 24.26 22.47 -8.46
CA LYS A 196 25.71 22.38 -8.67
C LYS A 196 26.25 21.31 -7.73
N ASP A 197 27.26 20.59 -8.15
CA ASP A 197 27.90 19.55 -7.32
C ASP A 197 28.44 20.10 -6.00
N GLN A 198 28.69 21.41 -5.94
CA GLN A 198 29.12 22.14 -4.75
C GLN A 198 28.24 23.35 -4.49
N LEU A 199 27.71 23.45 -3.27
CA LEU A 199 26.85 24.56 -2.81
C LEU A 199 27.48 25.23 -1.58
N ASN A 200 27.55 26.57 -1.61
CA ASN A 200 27.98 27.37 -0.46
C ASN A 200 26.84 27.52 0.55
N VAL A 201 27.07 27.09 1.77
CA VAL A 201 26.13 27.12 2.90
C VAL A 201 26.68 27.93 4.09
N SER A 202 27.78 28.64 3.93
CA SER A 202 28.45 29.42 5.00
C SER A 202 27.58 30.50 5.65
N LYS A 203 26.49 30.92 4.97
CA LYS A 203 25.52 31.88 5.48
C LYS A 203 24.43 31.27 6.33
N LEU A 204 24.32 29.94 6.38
CA LEU A 204 23.33 29.26 7.21
C LEU A 204 23.79 29.20 8.66
N SER A 205 22.86 29.38 9.58
CA SER A 205 23.11 29.20 11.00
C SER A 205 23.41 27.73 11.32
N LYS A 206 24.12 27.47 12.41
CA LYS A 206 24.30 26.08 12.87
C LYS A 206 22.95 25.42 13.16
N GLY A 207 22.70 24.25 12.60
CA GLY A 207 21.45 23.56 12.75
C GLY A 207 21.33 22.31 11.89
N ILE A 208 20.15 21.69 11.94
CA ILE A 208 19.79 20.58 11.06
C ILE A 208 18.96 21.11 9.91
N TYR A 209 19.28 20.65 8.72
CA TYR A 209 18.63 21.04 7.48
C TYR A 209 18.28 19.82 6.65
N PHE A 210 17.25 19.98 5.84
CA PHE A 210 16.82 18.97 4.87
C PHE A 210 17.11 19.49 3.45
N LEU A 211 17.71 18.66 2.63
CA LEU A 211 17.96 18.95 1.22
C LEU A 211 16.92 18.25 0.37
N ARG A 212 16.35 18.97 -0.58
CA ARG A 212 15.55 18.42 -1.67
C ARG A 212 16.18 18.77 -3.00
N ILE A 213 16.45 17.76 -3.81
CA ILE A 213 17.00 17.92 -5.15
C ILE A 213 15.95 17.45 -6.14
N ASN A 214 15.64 18.25 -7.14
CA ASN A 214 14.71 17.89 -8.20
C ASN A 214 15.47 17.69 -9.51
N ASP A 215 15.12 16.65 -10.24
CA ASP A 215 15.71 16.38 -11.56
C ASP A 215 14.83 16.86 -12.72
N SER A 216 15.34 16.74 -13.94
CA SER A 216 14.63 17.14 -15.16
C SER A 216 13.44 16.25 -15.51
N LYS A 217 13.28 15.11 -14.84
CA LYS A 217 12.17 14.17 -15.03
C LYS A 217 11.05 14.38 -14.00
N GLY A 218 11.17 15.40 -13.13
CA GLY A 218 10.21 15.71 -12.09
C GLY A 218 10.34 14.85 -10.83
N GLN A 219 11.42 14.07 -10.67
CA GLN A 219 11.69 13.32 -9.45
C GLN A 219 12.32 14.24 -8.40
N SER A 220 12.00 13.96 -7.13
CA SER A 220 12.51 14.69 -5.96
C SER A 220 13.26 13.75 -5.03
N TYR A 221 14.46 14.11 -4.65
CA TYR A 221 15.34 13.37 -3.74
C TYR A 221 15.44 14.13 -2.42
N HIS A 222 15.19 13.46 -1.30
CA HIS A 222 15.20 14.06 0.04
C HIS A 222 16.33 13.51 0.87
N LEU A 223 17.17 14.38 1.42
CA LEU A 223 18.40 14.05 2.14
C LEU A 223 18.45 14.86 3.45
N LYS A 224 19.19 14.36 4.46
CA LYS A 224 19.34 14.98 5.78
C LYS A 224 20.83 15.17 6.10
#